data_c2e70b785f07e0394db01930e86705d0
#
_entry.id   c2e70b785f07e0394db01930e86705d0
#
_cell.length_a   1.000
_cell.length_b   1.000
_cell.length_c   1.000
_cell.angle_alpha   90.00
_cell.angle_beta   90.00
_cell.angle_gamma   90.00
#
_symmetry.space_group_name_H-M   'P 1'
#
loop_
_entity.id
_entity.type
_entity.pdbx_description
1 polymer ?
#
loop_
_entity_poly.entity_id
_entity_poly.type
_entity_poly.pdbx_seq_one_letter_code
_entity_poly.pdbx_strand_id
1 'polypeptide(L)'
;MSGFDAARNLGLKAVRRLQAVPKPFVRLMRRRARSEEHRAFRLEAETIEQDIARLAAGREPIVAGPWLTEVGYEVLYWIPFLRWFQDAFGITRDRLVVVSRGGMEAAYREIAASYVDIFDVMTPAELAARNAERRSSGESGGQKQSSASSLDDELLAAARSRLGLSTAAVCHPSLMFRLFRNVWHGNLPFDLLWRRTRYVAGGRASMTAAMPAGIPHEFIAAKMYTGPALSSSDATRAAVRALVTQAASMAPVILLDADVGIDEHRDFDLRGIPGVMSASNLMTARTNLDVQLALIARSRFFLSACGGLAWQAPFLGVPTVALYDSDHLLAPHLFVARQAGARSGAAEFTPLDLRGLSRLRVTGTPIIEMPGRKA
;
A
#
# COMPACT_ATOMS: atom_id res chain seq x y z
N MET A 1 -62.74 32.65 8.22
CA MET A 1 -61.65 31.66 8.28
C MET A 1 -61.85 30.77 7.06
N SER A 2 -60.97 30.88 6.06
CA SER A 2 -61.18 30.33 4.73
C SER A 2 -60.75 28.87 4.70
N GLY A 3 -61.42 28.07 3.84
CA GLY A 3 -61.16 26.63 3.66
C GLY A 3 -59.72 26.30 3.22
N PHE A 4 -58.93 27.30 2.87
CA PHE A 4 -57.52 27.18 2.52
C PHE A 4 -56.62 26.81 3.74
N ASP A 5 -56.92 27.35 4.93
CA ASP A 5 -56.16 27.07 6.14
C ASP A 5 -56.45 25.69 6.69
N ALA A 6 -57.66 25.16 6.48
CA ALA A 6 -58.01 23.80 6.86
C ALA A 6 -57.29 22.74 5.98
N ALA A 7 -57.20 22.99 4.65
CA ALA A 7 -56.50 22.11 3.71
C ALA A 7 -54.99 22.10 3.93
N ARG A 8 -54.38 23.25 4.24
CA ARG A 8 -52.97 23.38 4.59
C ARG A 8 -52.61 22.68 5.88
N ASN A 9 -53.49 22.77 6.91
CA ASN A 9 -53.31 22.04 8.17
C ASN A 9 -53.51 20.54 8.06
N LEU A 10 -54.37 20.05 7.17
CA LEU A 10 -54.51 18.64 6.87
C LEU A 10 -53.29 18.11 6.12
N GLY A 11 -52.74 18.86 5.15
CA GLY A 11 -51.48 18.50 4.46
C GLY A 11 -50.29 18.43 5.40
N LEU A 12 -50.13 19.40 6.32
CA LEU A 12 -49.07 19.37 7.32
C LEU A 12 -49.22 18.25 8.34
N LYS A 13 -50.44 17.88 8.72
CA LYS A 13 -50.70 16.69 9.57
C LYS A 13 -50.42 15.38 8.85
N ALA A 14 -50.71 15.27 7.56
CA ALA A 14 -50.38 14.13 6.75
C ALA A 14 -48.89 13.95 6.58
N VAL A 15 -48.15 15.03 6.29
CA VAL A 15 -46.68 15.01 6.19
C VAL A 15 -46.04 14.67 7.55
N ARG A 16 -46.54 15.21 8.68
CA ARG A 16 -46.08 14.84 10.02
C ARG A 16 -46.40 13.37 10.39
N ARG A 17 -47.51 12.82 9.90
CA ARG A 17 -47.82 11.37 10.09
C ARG A 17 -46.96 10.47 9.20
N LEU A 18 -46.60 10.90 8.00
CA LEU A 18 -45.61 10.19 7.16
C LEU A 18 -44.19 10.25 7.73
N GLN A 19 -43.84 11.33 8.43
CA GLN A 19 -42.57 11.44 9.19
C GLN A 19 -42.55 10.63 10.48
N ALA A 20 -43.69 10.14 10.95
CA ALA A 20 -43.82 9.29 12.13
C ALA A 20 -43.76 7.80 11.81
N VAL A 21 -42.98 7.39 10.78
CA VAL A 21 -42.57 5.99 10.67
C VAL A 21 -41.87 5.63 11.99
N PRO A 22 -42.37 4.67 12.78
CA PRO A 22 -41.85 4.42 14.12
C PRO A 22 -40.34 4.20 14.07
N LYS A 23 -39.59 4.99 14.80
CA LYS A 23 -38.11 4.88 14.88
C LYS A 23 -37.63 3.44 15.04
N PRO A 24 -38.33 2.55 15.78
CA PRO A 24 -37.96 1.13 15.87
C PRO A 24 -38.08 0.37 14.53
N PHE A 25 -39.08 0.70 13.69
CA PHE A 25 -39.23 0.06 12.39
C PHE A 25 -38.12 0.45 11.41
N VAL A 26 -37.75 1.74 11.35
CA VAL A 26 -36.60 2.23 10.55
C VAL A 26 -35.32 1.59 11.05
N ARG A 27 -35.14 1.44 12.36
CA ARG A 27 -33.99 0.74 12.96
C ARG A 27 -33.95 -0.74 12.58
N LEU A 28 -35.10 -1.40 12.60
CA LEU A 28 -35.22 -2.80 12.22
C LEU A 28 -34.90 -3.01 10.74
N MET A 29 -35.44 -2.16 9.86
CA MET A 29 -35.15 -2.20 8.42
C MET A 29 -33.68 -1.95 8.14
N ARG A 30 -33.05 -0.96 8.80
CA ARG A 30 -31.61 -0.69 8.68
C ARG A 30 -30.77 -1.86 9.20
N ARG A 31 -31.19 -2.53 10.28
CA ARG A 31 -30.51 -3.73 10.79
C ARG A 31 -30.60 -4.89 9.79
N ARG A 32 -31.78 -5.12 9.21
CA ARG A 32 -31.98 -6.16 8.18
C ARG A 32 -31.14 -5.86 6.92
N ALA A 33 -31.21 -4.65 6.40
CA ALA A 33 -30.40 -4.26 5.25
C ALA A 33 -28.90 -4.45 5.50
N ARG A 34 -28.39 -4.03 6.67
CA ARG A 34 -26.98 -4.30 7.06
C ARG A 34 -26.68 -5.78 7.18
N SER A 35 -27.60 -6.59 7.73
CA SER A 35 -27.40 -8.04 7.85
C SER A 35 -27.34 -8.72 6.48
N GLU A 36 -28.18 -8.31 5.54
CA GLU A 36 -28.18 -8.81 4.14
C GLU A 36 -26.90 -8.39 3.40
N GLU A 37 -26.48 -7.14 3.55
CA GLU A 37 -25.24 -6.63 3.00
C GLU A 37 -24.03 -7.39 3.55
N HIS A 38 -23.93 -7.58 4.87
CA HIS A 38 -22.88 -8.39 5.48
C HIS A 38 -22.88 -9.85 4.99
N ARG A 39 -24.07 -10.42 4.76
CA ARG A 39 -24.19 -11.75 4.18
C ARG A 39 -23.67 -11.80 2.76
N ALA A 40 -23.98 -10.79 1.94
CA ALA A 40 -23.49 -10.69 0.57
C ALA A 40 -21.95 -10.60 0.52
N PHE A 41 -21.32 -9.78 1.40
CA PHE A 41 -19.87 -9.69 1.50
C PHE A 41 -19.21 -11.01 1.92
N ARG A 42 -19.83 -11.77 2.83
CA ARG A 42 -19.34 -13.11 3.21
C ARG A 42 -19.41 -14.09 2.06
N LEU A 43 -20.53 -14.13 1.34
CA LEU A 43 -20.71 -15.00 0.18
C LEU A 43 -19.71 -14.66 -0.94
N GLU A 44 -19.43 -13.36 -1.16
CA GLU A 44 -18.38 -12.95 -2.09
C GLU A 44 -17.00 -13.48 -1.65
N ALA A 45 -16.65 -13.32 -0.38
CA ALA A 45 -15.38 -13.83 0.16
C ALA A 45 -15.27 -15.36 0.01
N GLU A 46 -16.34 -16.10 0.31
CA GLU A 46 -16.40 -17.57 0.13
C GLU A 46 -16.24 -17.98 -1.33
N THR A 47 -16.85 -17.24 -2.27
CA THR A 47 -16.70 -17.49 -3.71
C THR A 47 -15.25 -17.29 -4.15
N ILE A 48 -14.59 -16.22 -3.68
CA ILE A 48 -13.19 -15.95 -3.99
C ILE A 48 -12.29 -17.06 -3.41
N GLU A 49 -12.57 -17.54 -2.20
CA GLU A 49 -11.83 -18.65 -1.60
C GLU A 49 -11.98 -19.95 -2.40
N GLN A 50 -13.16 -20.21 -2.96
CA GLN A 50 -13.37 -21.33 -3.86
C GLN A 50 -12.56 -21.18 -5.18
N ASP A 51 -12.48 -19.96 -5.73
CA ASP A 51 -11.65 -19.66 -6.90
C ASP A 51 -10.16 -19.91 -6.60
N ILE A 52 -9.69 -19.48 -5.43
CA ILE A 52 -8.32 -19.72 -4.96
C ILE A 52 -8.06 -21.22 -4.78
N ALA A 53 -8.99 -21.96 -4.18
CA ALA A 53 -8.86 -23.41 -3.99
C ALA A 53 -8.83 -24.16 -5.34
N ARG A 54 -9.66 -23.75 -6.32
CA ARG A 54 -9.61 -24.32 -7.68
C ARG A 54 -8.28 -24.06 -8.38
N LEU A 55 -7.74 -22.84 -8.26
CA LEU A 55 -6.42 -22.49 -8.76
C LEU A 55 -5.33 -23.36 -8.14
N ALA A 56 -5.41 -23.60 -6.84
CA ALA A 56 -4.43 -24.42 -6.11
C ALA A 56 -4.47 -25.90 -6.51
N ALA A 57 -5.66 -26.44 -6.80
CA ALA A 57 -5.87 -27.85 -7.12
C ALA A 57 -5.24 -28.29 -8.46
N GLY A 58 -5.00 -27.36 -9.41
CA GLY A 58 -4.29 -27.63 -10.66
C GLY A 58 -2.84 -28.11 -10.41
N ARG A 59 -2.16 -28.57 -11.45
CA ARG A 59 -0.76 -28.99 -11.40
C ARG A 59 0.18 -28.11 -12.21
N GLU A 60 -0.38 -27.28 -13.09
CA GLU A 60 0.35 -26.33 -13.91
C GLU A 60 1.08 -25.28 -13.08
N PRO A 61 2.14 -24.66 -13.63
CA PRO A 61 2.74 -23.48 -13.03
C PRO A 61 1.70 -22.39 -12.78
N ILE A 62 1.89 -21.60 -11.74
CA ILE A 62 1.00 -20.48 -11.37
C ILE A 62 1.77 -19.18 -11.55
N VAL A 63 1.29 -18.32 -12.44
CA VAL A 63 1.80 -16.94 -12.58
C VAL A 63 1.04 -16.04 -11.61
N ALA A 64 1.73 -15.54 -10.60
CA ALA A 64 1.21 -14.61 -9.60
C ALA A 64 1.53 -13.17 -10.02
N GLY A 65 0.52 -12.42 -10.37
CA GLY A 65 0.65 -11.06 -10.92
C GLY A 65 -0.19 -10.84 -12.18
N PRO A 66 0.15 -9.84 -13.03
CA PRO A 66 1.20 -8.84 -12.82
C PRO A 66 0.85 -7.84 -11.73
N TRP A 67 1.84 -7.33 -10.98
CA TRP A 67 1.59 -6.31 -9.98
C TRP A 67 1.74 -4.91 -10.60
N LEU A 68 0.64 -4.17 -10.69
CA LEU A 68 0.56 -2.85 -11.34
C LEU A 68 0.21 -1.71 -10.38
N THR A 69 0.00 -2.03 -9.10
CA THR A 69 -0.44 -1.03 -8.12
C THR A 69 0.70 -0.58 -7.20
N GLU A 70 0.37 0.15 -6.16
CA GLU A 70 1.33 0.71 -5.20
C GLU A 70 2.11 -0.38 -4.45
N VAL A 71 3.40 -0.13 -4.20
CA VAL A 71 4.29 -0.99 -3.40
C VAL A 71 3.71 -1.25 -1.99
N GLY A 72 2.96 -0.30 -1.45
CA GLY A 72 2.35 -0.45 -0.13
C GLY A 72 1.37 -1.60 -0.03
N TYR A 73 0.51 -1.76 -1.03
CA TYR A 73 -0.42 -2.90 -1.08
C TYR A 73 0.31 -4.21 -1.40
N GLU A 74 1.38 -4.16 -2.20
CA GLU A 74 2.21 -5.31 -2.51
C GLU A 74 2.82 -5.90 -1.25
N VAL A 75 3.47 -5.06 -0.47
CA VAL A 75 4.16 -5.45 0.76
C VAL A 75 3.20 -5.84 1.88
N LEU A 76 2.14 -5.05 2.06
CA LEU A 76 1.26 -5.21 3.22
C LEU A 76 0.19 -6.28 3.01
N TYR A 77 -0.14 -6.61 1.75
CA TYR A 77 -1.23 -7.53 1.46
C TYR A 77 -0.87 -8.63 0.46
N TRP A 78 -0.27 -8.30 -0.69
CA TRP A 78 -0.05 -9.25 -1.76
C TRP A 78 1.00 -10.30 -1.40
N ILE A 79 2.17 -9.89 -0.96
CA ILE A 79 3.23 -10.80 -0.53
C ILE A 79 2.78 -11.69 0.63
N PRO A 80 2.15 -11.15 1.72
CA PRO A 80 1.61 -11.99 2.78
C PRO A 80 0.47 -12.91 2.34
N PHE A 81 -0.35 -12.50 1.37
CA PHE A 81 -1.39 -13.35 0.77
C PHE A 81 -0.77 -14.52 0.00
N LEU A 82 0.26 -14.29 -0.81
CA LEU A 82 0.95 -15.37 -1.54
C LEU A 82 1.63 -16.37 -0.59
N ARG A 83 2.21 -15.91 0.50
CA ARG A 83 2.76 -16.81 1.54
C ARG A 83 1.67 -17.65 2.20
N TRP A 84 0.54 -17.04 2.53
CA TRP A 84 -0.61 -17.80 3.02
C TRP A 84 -1.12 -18.80 1.97
N PHE A 85 -1.22 -18.40 0.70
CA PHE A 85 -1.64 -19.26 -0.40
C PHE A 85 -0.75 -20.50 -0.52
N GLN A 86 0.56 -20.32 -0.44
CA GLN A 86 1.51 -21.45 -0.44
C GLN A 86 1.27 -22.40 0.75
N ASP A 87 1.21 -21.85 1.96
CA ASP A 87 1.09 -22.66 3.18
C ASP A 87 -0.25 -23.38 3.25
N ALA A 88 -1.35 -22.68 2.93
CA ALA A 88 -2.71 -23.22 3.06
C ALA A 88 -2.99 -24.35 2.05
N PHE A 89 -2.34 -24.31 0.89
CA PHE A 89 -2.61 -25.27 -0.20
C PHE A 89 -1.40 -26.12 -0.57
N GLY A 90 -0.30 -26.06 0.17
CA GLY A 90 0.91 -26.83 -0.11
C GLY A 90 1.55 -26.49 -1.46
N ILE A 91 1.43 -25.25 -1.93
CA ILE A 91 2.01 -24.83 -3.20
C ILE A 91 3.52 -24.70 -3.04
N THR A 92 4.28 -25.49 -3.80
CA THR A 92 5.74 -25.41 -3.77
C THR A 92 6.24 -24.14 -4.47
N ARG A 93 7.38 -23.66 -4.04
CA ARG A 93 8.05 -22.48 -4.62
C ARG A 93 8.28 -22.64 -6.13
N ASP A 94 8.64 -23.85 -6.58
CA ASP A 94 8.93 -24.13 -7.99
C ASP A 94 7.70 -24.04 -8.90
N ARG A 95 6.52 -24.12 -8.32
CA ARG A 95 5.26 -23.96 -9.03
C ARG A 95 4.84 -22.49 -9.19
N LEU A 96 5.45 -21.56 -8.43
CA LEU A 96 5.13 -20.15 -8.49
C LEU A 96 6.12 -19.36 -9.33
N VAL A 97 5.59 -18.54 -10.21
CA VAL A 97 6.28 -17.49 -10.97
C VAL A 97 5.65 -16.16 -10.60
N VAL A 98 6.44 -15.17 -10.20
CA VAL A 98 5.94 -13.84 -9.89
C VAL A 98 6.23 -12.87 -11.01
N VAL A 99 5.24 -12.04 -11.35
CA VAL A 99 5.38 -10.91 -12.27
C VAL A 99 5.14 -9.63 -11.49
N SER A 100 6.21 -8.84 -11.28
CA SER A 100 6.16 -7.55 -10.60
C SER A 100 7.19 -6.59 -11.22
N ARG A 101 7.55 -5.50 -10.57
CA ARG A 101 8.36 -4.44 -11.18
C ARG A 101 9.47 -3.92 -10.27
N GLY A 102 10.44 -3.26 -10.89
CA GLY A 102 11.42 -2.43 -10.22
C GLY A 102 12.44 -3.15 -9.37
N GLY A 103 12.64 -4.47 -9.60
CA GLY A 103 13.59 -5.27 -8.84
C GLY A 103 13.05 -5.81 -7.51
N MET A 104 11.74 -6.00 -7.38
CA MET A 104 11.13 -6.62 -6.17
C MET A 104 11.47 -8.10 -5.98
N GLU A 105 12.30 -8.69 -6.84
CA GLU A 105 12.67 -10.12 -6.80
C GLU A 105 13.10 -10.61 -5.42
N ALA A 106 13.91 -9.81 -4.71
CA ALA A 106 14.38 -10.16 -3.37
C ALA A 106 13.24 -10.38 -2.36
N ALA A 107 12.13 -9.65 -2.47
CA ALA A 107 10.96 -9.80 -1.61
C ALA A 107 10.17 -11.09 -1.88
N TYR A 108 10.33 -11.66 -3.08
CA TYR A 108 9.63 -12.88 -3.51
C TYR A 108 10.49 -14.14 -3.48
N ARG A 109 11.79 -14.04 -3.16
CA ARG A 109 12.75 -15.16 -3.22
C ARG A 109 12.29 -16.40 -2.46
N GLU A 110 11.66 -16.24 -1.30
CA GLU A 110 11.13 -17.33 -0.49
C GLU A 110 9.77 -17.86 -1.00
N ILE A 111 9.14 -17.15 -1.93
CA ILE A 111 7.78 -17.44 -2.42
C ILE A 111 7.83 -18.13 -3.78
N ALA A 112 8.65 -17.65 -4.70
CA ALA A 112 8.69 -18.11 -6.09
C ALA A 112 10.09 -18.50 -6.51
N ALA A 113 10.19 -19.51 -7.37
CA ALA A 113 11.45 -19.92 -7.99
C ALA A 113 11.84 -19.01 -9.15
N SER A 114 10.85 -18.40 -9.80
CA SER A 114 11.05 -17.53 -10.95
C SER A 114 10.37 -16.18 -10.75
N TYR A 115 11.04 -15.14 -11.22
CA TYR A 115 10.56 -13.77 -11.21
C TYR A 115 10.72 -13.13 -12.59
N VAL A 116 9.72 -12.43 -13.06
CA VAL A 116 9.76 -11.61 -14.28
C VAL A 116 9.50 -10.16 -13.88
N ASP A 117 10.46 -9.30 -14.16
CA ASP A 117 10.24 -7.87 -13.99
C ASP A 117 9.52 -7.31 -15.21
N ILE A 118 8.51 -6.49 -14.96
CA ILE A 118 7.74 -5.83 -16.03
C ILE A 118 8.66 -4.98 -16.92
N PHE A 119 9.72 -4.39 -16.36
CA PHE A 119 10.68 -3.61 -17.12
C PHE A 119 11.64 -4.45 -17.98
N ASP A 120 11.59 -5.76 -17.90
CA ASP A 120 12.24 -6.65 -18.85
C ASP A 120 11.44 -6.85 -20.16
N VAL A 121 10.14 -6.49 -20.14
CA VAL A 121 9.22 -6.70 -21.28
C VAL A 121 8.54 -5.41 -21.76
N MET A 122 8.58 -4.35 -20.99
CA MET A 122 7.94 -3.06 -21.29
C MET A 122 8.78 -1.91 -20.73
N THR A 123 8.93 -0.83 -21.46
CA THR A 123 9.64 0.36 -20.96
C THR A 123 8.83 1.10 -19.89
N PRO A 124 9.46 1.87 -19.00
CA PRO A 124 8.74 2.69 -18.01
C PRO A 124 7.73 3.65 -18.62
N ALA A 125 8.05 4.25 -19.77
CA ALA A 125 7.16 5.18 -20.46
C ALA A 125 5.91 4.47 -21.02
N GLU A 126 6.08 3.30 -21.63
CA GLU A 126 4.99 2.48 -22.12
C GLU A 126 4.10 2.01 -20.94
N LEU A 127 4.70 1.52 -19.86
CA LEU A 127 3.96 1.11 -18.67
C LEU A 127 3.16 2.27 -18.09
N ALA A 128 3.75 3.46 -17.97
CA ALA A 128 3.07 4.65 -17.44
C ALA A 128 1.87 5.03 -18.32
N ALA A 129 2.03 5.07 -19.65
CA ALA A 129 0.97 5.39 -20.60
C ALA A 129 -0.17 4.36 -20.54
N ARG A 130 0.15 3.06 -20.63
CA ARG A 130 -0.83 1.97 -20.59
C ARG A 130 -1.54 1.87 -19.24
N ASN A 131 -0.83 2.10 -18.13
CA ASN A 131 -1.43 2.10 -16.81
C ASN A 131 -2.33 3.33 -16.58
N ALA A 132 -2.03 4.48 -17.17
CA ALA A 132 -2.90 5.64 -17.17
C ALA A 132 -4.20 5.37 -17.96
N GLU A 133 -4.09 4.76 -19.14
CA GLU A 133 -5.23 4.31 -19.95
C GLU A 133 -6.11 3.31 -19.18
N ARG A 134 -5.53 2.27 -18.58
CA ARG A 134 -6.21 1.30 -17.73
C ARG A 134 -7.00 1.97 -16.61
N ARG A 135 -6.41 2.98 -15.94
CA ARG A 135 -7.07 3.72 -14.86
C ARG A 135 -8.22 4.58 -15.36
N SER A 136 -8.12 5.16 -16.55
CA SER A 136 -9.14 6.04 -17.13
C SER A 136 -10.30 5.26 -17.74
N SER A 137 -10.06 4.07 -18.29
CA SER A 137 -11.11 3.21 -18.88
C SER A 137 -12.06 2.61 -17.85
N GLY A 138 -11.66 2.58 -16.58
CA GLY A 138 -12.43 1.94 -15.51
C GLY A 138 -12.43 0.40 -15.54
N GLU A 139 -11.72 -0.22 -16.49
CA GLU A 139 -11.68 -1.68 -16.67
C GLU A 139 -11.25 -2.45 -15.42
N SER A 140 -10.37 -1.86 -14.61
CA SER A 140 -9.78 -2.56 -13.45
C SER A 140 -10.21 -2.00 -12.08
N GLY A 141 -11.23 -1.16 -12.02
CA GLY A 141 -11.66 -0.54 -10.76
C GLY A 141 -10.73 0.58 -10.26
N GLY A 142 -10.10 1.31 -11.18
CA GLY A 142 -9.24 2.46 -10.86
C GLY A 142 -7.80 2.07 -10.48
N GLN A 143 -7.25 2.68 -9.43
CA GLN A 143 -5.87 2.42 -8.99
C GLN A 143 -5.65 0.98 -8.50
N LYS A 144 -6.71 0.31 -8.01
CA LYS A 144 -6.63 -1.06 -7.48
C LYS A 144 -7.01 -2.05 -8.57
N GLN A 145 -6.24 -3.12 -8.72
CA GLN A 145 -6.52 -4.20 -9.67
C GLN A 145 -7.66 -5.09 -9.15
N SER A 146 -8.90 -4.59 -9.11
CA SER A 146 -10.07 -5.36 -8.69
C SER A 146 -10.61 -6.31 -9.77
N SER A 147 -10.15 -6.16 -11.01
CA SER A 147 -10.36 -7.05 -12.15
C SER A 147 -9.12 -7.05 -13.04
N ALA A 148 -8.99 -8.05 -13.91
CA ALA A 148 -7.98 -8.07 -14.96
C ALA A 148 -8.31 -7.04 -16.06
N SER A 149 -7.29 -6.56 -16.75
CA SER A 149 -7.38 -5.64 -17.90
C SER A 149 -6.57 -6.16 -19.08
N SER A 150 -6.70 -5.53 -20.23
CA SER A 150 -5.89 -5.85 -21.41
C SER A 150 -4.39 -5.74 -21.16
N LEU A 151 -3.96 -4.80 -20.32
CA LEU A 151 -2.55 -4.68 -19.93
C LEU A 151 -2.09 -5.88 -19.08
N ASP A 152 -2.93 -6.39 -18.18
CA ASP A 152 -2.62 -7.60 -17.42
C ASP A 152 -2.42 -8.79 -18.35
N ASP A 153 -3.30 -8.98 -19.33
CA ASP A 153 -3.21 -10.08 -20.30
C ASP A 153 -1.94 -9.99 -21.15
N GLU A 154 -1.57 -8.79 -21.61
CA GLU A 154 -0.34 -8.53 -22.37
C GLU A 154 0.91 -8.91 -21.57
N LEU A 155 1.00 -8.45 -20.33
CA LEU A 155 2.14 -8.73 -19.46
C LEU A 155 2.22 -10.22 -19.08
N LEU A 156 1.08 -10.88 -18.85
CA LEU A 156 1.03 -12.33 -18.60
C LEU A 156 1.47 -13.12 -19.83
N ALA A 157 1.06 -12.71 -21.03
CA ALA A 157 1.49 -13.36 -22.27
C ALA A 157 3.00 -13.21 -22.48
N ALA A 158 3.54 -12.01 -22.27
CA ALA A 158 4.97 -11.75 -22.35
C ALA A 158 5.78 -12.56 -21.32
N ALA A 159 5.30 -12.64 -20.07
CA ALA A 159 5.96 -13.43 -19.04
C ALA A 159 5.95 -14.94 -19.36
N ARG A 160 4.83 -15.46 -19.85
CA ARG A 160 4.74 -16.87 -20.28
C ARG A 160 5.71 -17.18 -21.42
N SER A 161 5.74 -16.31 -22.43
CA SER A 161 6.66 -16.45 -23.58
C SER A 161 8.13 -16.46 -23.12
N ARG A 162 8.50 -15.52 -22.24
CA ARG A 162 9.87 -15.40 -21.72
C ARG A 162 10.32 -16.64 -20.96
N LEU A 163 9.40 -17.29 -20.25
CA LEU A 163 9.68 -18.48 -19.45
C LEU A 163 9.41 -19.81 -20.18
N GLY A 164 8.98 -19.77 -21.44
CA GLY A 164 8.65 -20.97 -22.21
C GLY A 164 7.45 -21.76 -21.64
N LEU A 165 6.52 -21.09 -20.94
CA LEU A 165 5.35 -21.71 -20.34
C LEU A 165 4.22 -21.84 -21.38
N SER A 166 3.98 -23.06 -21.85
CA SER A 166 2.86 -23.33 -22.77
C SER A 166 1.48 -23.21 -22.11
N THR A 167 1.39 -23.58 -20.83
CA THR A 167 0.20 -23.48 -19.99
C THR A 167 0.60 -22.96 -18.61
N ALA A 168 -0.21 -22.09 -18.02
CA ALA A 168 -0.05 -21.65 -16.65
C ALA A 168 -1.39 -21.12 -16.13
N ALA A 169 -1.71 -21.45 -14.90
CA ALA A 169 -2.80 -20.80 -14.17
C ALA A 169 -2.40 -19.38 -13.73
N VAL A 170 -3.36 -18.51 -13.46
CA VAL A 170 -3.09 -17.13 -13.08
C VAL A 170 -3.64 -16.84 -11.69
N CYS A 171 -2.76 -16.52 -10.75
CA CYS A 171 -3.11 -15.92 -9.48
C CYS A 171 -3.07 -14.38 -9.64
N HIS A 172 -4.17 -13.81 -10.12
CA HIS A 172 -4.27 -12.38 -10.38
C HIS A 172 -4.46 -11.58 -9.09
N PRO A 173 -3.87 -10.37 -8.93
CA PRO A 173 -4.02 -9.54 -7.73
C PRO A 173 -5.48 -9.21 -7.36
N SER A 174 -6.41 -9.26 -8.31
CA SER A 174 -7.84 -9.06 -8.06
C SER A 174 -8.42 -10.02 -7.04
N LEU A 175 -7.89 -11.23 -6.91
CA LEU A 175 -8.33 -12.18 -5.87
C LEU A 175 -8.11 -11.58 -4.48
N MET A 176 -6.92 -11.06 -4.23
CA MET A 176 -6.57 -10.41 -2.97
C MET A 176 -7.35 -9.10 -2.76
N PHE A 177 -7.45 -8.24 -3.78
CA PHE A 177 -8.18 -6.97 -3.67
C PHE A 177 -9.67 -7.19 -3.37
N ARG A 178 -10.34 -8.11 -4.05
CA ARG A 178 -11.74 -8.43 -3.82
C ARG A 178 -11.96 -9.08 -2.45
N LEU A 179 -11.02 -9.93 -2.00
CA LEU A 179 -11.09 -10.59 -0.70
C LEU A 179 -10.98 -9.59 0.46
N PHE A 180 -10.08 -8.59 0.36
CA PHE A 180 -9.76 -7.69 1.47
C PHE A 180 -10.45 -6.32 1.41
N ARG A 181 -11.01 -5.90 0.27
CA ARG A 181 -11.65 -4.57 0.14
C ARG A 181 -12.70 -4.33 1.21
N ASN A 182 -13.53 -5.33 1.53
CA ASN A 182 -14.58 -5.20 2.52
C ASN A 182 -14.05 -5.14 3.96
N VAL A 183 -12.83 -5.64 4.21
CA VAL A 183 -12.14 -5.47 5.48
C VAL A 183 -11.62 -4.03 5.61
N TRP A 184 -11.01 -3.49 4.56
CA TRP A 184 -10.50 -2.10 4.58
C TRP A 184 -11.61 -1.06 4.74
N HIS A 185 -12.80 -1.35 4.21
CA HIS A 185 -13.99 -0.48 4.35
C HIS A 185 -14.75 -0.70 5.66
N GLY A 186 -14.28 -1.61 6.53
CA GLY A 186 -14.92 -1.90 7.81
C GLY A 186 -16.22 -2.75 7.71
N ASN A 187 -16.49 -3.33 6.53
CA ASN A 187 -17.68 -4.16 6.28
C ASN A 187 -17.49 -5.59 6.78
N LEU A 188 -16.25 -6.08 6.83
CA LEU A 188 -15.88 -7.39 7.38
C LEU A 188 -14.77 -7.23 8.44
N PRO A 189 -14.69 -8.15 9.41
CA PRO A 189 -13.70 -8.07 10.46
C PRO A 189 -12.29 -8.35 9.95
N PHE A 190 -11.28 -7.77 10.60
CA PHE A 190 -9.86 -8.00 10.29
C PHE A 190 -9.42 -9.47 10.45
N ASP A 191 -10.16 -10.28 11.20
CA ASP A 191 -9.88 -11.73 11.32
C ASP A 191 -9.87 -12.45 9.97
N LEU A 192 -10.67 -11.99 9.01
CA LEU A 192 -10.67 -12.53 7.65
C LEU A 192 -9.30 -12.30 6.99
N LEU A 193 -8.73 -11.10 7.14
CA LEU A 193 -7.41 -10.76 6.62
C LEU A 193 -6.32 -11.58 7.33
N TRP A 194 -6.35 -11.65 8.66
CA TRP A 194 -5.33 -12.36 9.43
C TRP A 194 -5.28 -13.86 9.14
N ARG A 195 -6.39 -14.46 8.83
CA ARG A 195 -6.46 -15.88 8.44
C ARG A 195 -5.96 -16.16 7.02
N ARG A 196 -5.79 -15.12 6.18
CA ARG A 196 -5.40 -15.25 4.77
C ARG A 196 -4.17 -14.44 4.43
N THR A 197 -3.39 -14.14 5.44
CA THR A 197 -2.08 -13.50 5.27
C THR A 197 -1.08 -14.14 6.21
N ARG A 198 0.19 -14.23 5.76
CA ARG A 198 1.31 -14.65 6.58
C ARG A 198 2.42 -13.61 6.48
N TYR A 199 2.68 -12.92 7.58
CA TYR A 199 3.74 -11.93 7.70
C TYR A 199 5.00 -12.59 8.23
N VAL A 200 6.14 -12.27 7.61
CA VAL A 200 7.45 -12.80 8.00
C VAL A 200 8.44 -11.64 8.03
N ALA A 201 9.11 -11.46 9.14
CA ALA A 201 10.24 -10.55 9.25
C ALA A 201 11.49 -11.28 8.75
N GLY A 202 12.01 -10.89 7.58
CA GLY A 202 13.22 -11.49 6.99
C GLY A 202 14.51 -10.93 7.61
N GLY A 203 14.42 -9.79 8.29
CA GLY A 203 15.58 -9.08 8.83
C GLY A 203 16.50 -8.53 7.72
N ARG A 204 17.59 -7.89 8.14
CA ARG A 204 18.57 -7.24 7.24
C ARG A 204 19.27 -8.21 6.27
N ALA A 205 19.46 -9.44 6.69
CA ALA A 205 20.12 -10.48 5.89
C ALA A 205 19.32 -10.94 4.68
N SER A 206 18.02 -10.65 4.61
CA SER A 206 17.18 -10.99 3.46
C SER A 206 17.56 -10.22 2.18
N MET A 207 18.27 -9.08 2.32
CA MET A 207 18.73 -8.25 1.20
C MET A 207 20.20 -8.52 0.90
N THR A 208 20.45 -9.22 -0.20
CA THR A 208 21.81 -9.65 -0.62
C THR A 208 22.46 -8.72 -1.65
N ALA A 209 21.75 -7.70 -2.15
CA ALA A 209 22.30 -6.75 -3.11
C ALA A 209 23.55 -6.06 -2.55
N ALA A 210 24.58 -5.94 -3.39
CA ALA A 210 25.80 -5.25 -3.02
C ALA A 210 25.54 -3.76 -2.75
N MET A 211 26.24 -3.18 -1.77
CA MET A 211 26.15 -1.74 -1.55
C MET A 211 26.79 -0.98 -2.71
N PRO A 212 26.11 0.02 -3.26
CA PRO A 212 26.73 0.90 -4.23
C PRO A 212 27.96 1.62 -3.64
N ALA A 213 28.99 1.85 -4.46
CA ALA A 213 30.15 2.60 -4.06
C ALA A 213 29.79 4.05 -3.65
N GLY A 214 30.50 4.59 -2.67
CA GLY A 214 30.32 5.98 -2.22
C GLY A 214 29.22 6.16 -1.16
N ILE A 215 28.50 5.11 -0.76
CA ILE A 215 27.56 5.18 0.36
C ILE A 215 28.31 5.05 1.67
N PRO A 216 28.09 5.95 2.67
CA PRO A 216 28.67 5.86 3.99
C PRO A 216 28.34 4.53 4.68
N HIS A 217 29.24 4.06 5.55
CA HIS A 217 29.02 2.83 6.32
C HIS A 217 27.83 2.97 7.30
N GLU A 218 27.72 4.12 7.95
CA GLU A 218 26.59 4.46 8.85
C GLU A 218 25.79 5.61 8.26
N PHE A 219 24.50 5.43 8.07
CA PHE A 219 23.61 6.44 7.52
C PHE A 219 22.16 6.22 7.93
N ILE A 220 21.34 7.25 7.73
CA ILE A 220 19.89 7.22 7.80
C ILE A 220 19.35 7.18 6.38
N ALA A 221 18.49 6.23 6.05
CA ALA A 221 17.76 6.26 4.78
C ALA A 221 16.51 7.14 4.89
N ALA A 222 16.21 7.92 3.85
CA ALA A 222 15.01 8.76 3.84
C ALA A 222 14.28 8.71 2.49
N LYS A 223 12.95 8.57 2.53
CA LYS A 223 12.07 8.62 1.33
C LYS A 223 10.89 9.52 1.61
N MET A 224 10.95 10.77 1.13
CA MET A 224 9.92 11.77 1.34
C MET A 224 9.22 12.12 0.04
N TYR A 225 7.94 11.84 -0.04
CA TYR A 225 7.11 12.11 -1.23
C TYR A 225 5.72 12.59 -0.85
N THR A 226 5.09 13.36 -1.73
CA THR A 226 3.71 13.82 -1.58
C THR A 226 2.73 12.75 -2.03
N GLY A 227 1.59 12.66 -1.35
CA GLY A 227 0.54 11.72 -1.66
C GLY A 227 -0.69 11.92 -0.77
N PRO A 228 -1.64 11.01 -0.79
CA PRO A 228 -2.84 11.11 0.05
C PRO A 228 -2.55 11.18 1.56
N ALA A 229 -1.43 10.58 2.01
CA ALA A 229 -1.03 10.55 3.42
C ALA A 229 -0.22 11.77 3.84
N LEU A 230 0.53 12.38 2.92
CA LEU A 230 1.42 13.51 3.22
C LEU A 230 1.25 14.60 2.15
N SER A 231 0.67 15.72 2.53
CA SER A 231 0.35 16.83 1.61
C SER A 231 1.60 17.59 1.14
N SER A 232 1.43 18.39 0.08
CA SER A 232 2.46 19.32 -0.41
C SER A 232 2.31 20.73 0.16
N SER A 233 1.64 20.93 1.30
CA SER A 233 1.47 22.24 1.92
C SER A 233 2.82 22.82 2.36
N ASP A 234 2.93 24.16 2.44
CA ASP A 234 4.16 24.82 2.92
C ASP A 234 4.52 24.39 4.33
N ALA A 235 3.52 24.22 5.18
CA ALA A 235 3.70 23.72 6.54
C ALA A 235 4.30 22.31 6.57
N THR A 236 3.78 21.41 5.72
CA THR A 236 4.30 20.04 5.60
C THR A 236 5.71 20.06 5.04
N ARG A 237 5.98 20.85 3.99
CA ARG A 237 7.34 21.01 3.43
C ARG A 237 8.34 21.51 4.49
N ALA A 238 7.99 22.51 5.26
CA ALA A 238 8.83 23.04 6.33
C ALA A 238 9.12 21.98 7.41
N ALA A 239 8.09 21.23 7.83
CA ALA A 239 8.23 20.18 8.83
C ALA A 239 9.12 19.03 8.34
N VAL A 240 8.90 18.55 7.11
CA VAL A 240 9.72 17.50 6.49
C VAL A 240 11.17 17.95 6.38
N ARG A 241 11.42 19.19 5.90
CA ARG A 241 12.77 19.76 5.80
C ARG A 241 13.46 19.86 7.17
N ALA A 242 12.75 20.32 8.20
CA ALA A 242 13.29 20.42 9.56
C ALA A 242 13.69 19.05 10.12
N LEU A 243 12.82 18.03 9.95
CA LEU A 243 13.09 16.67 10.42
C LEU A 243 14.29 16.04 9.69
N VAL A 244 14.40 16.22 8.38
CA VAL A 244 15.53 15.70 7.59
C VAL A 244 16.82 16.45 7.95
N THR A 245 16.77 17.77 8.19
CA THR A 245 17.93 18.55 8.66
C THR A 245 18.40 18.06 10.02
N GLN A 246 17.47 17.78 10.93
CA GLN A 246 17.82 17.22 12.24
C GLN A 246 18.39 15.81 12.11
N ALA A 247 17.85 14.97 11.27
CA ALA A 247 18.42 13.64 11.00
C ALA A 247 19.84 13.76 10.44
N ALA A 248 20.07 14.69 9.50
CA ALA A 248 21.38 14.93 8.90
C ALA A 248 22.44 15.47 9.89
N SER A 249 22.02 16.10 11.00
CA SER A 249 22.94 16.47 12.09
C SER A 249 23.40 15.29 12.95
N MET A 250 22.66 14.17 12.88
CA MET A 250 22.97 12.95 13.64
C MET A 250 23.83 11.95 12.86
N ALA A 251 23.58 11.82 11.56
CA ALA A 251 24.31 10.94 10.64
C ALA A 251 24.04 11.37 9.19
N PRO A 252 24.89 10.99 8.21
CA PRO A 252 24.59 11.20 6.80
C PRO A 252 23.22 10.66 6.44
N VAL A 253 22.44 11.42 5.66
CA VAL A 253 21.12 11.01 5.18
C VAL A 253 21.21 10.67 3.70
N ILE A 254 20.76 9.47 3.33
CA ILE A 254 20.64 9.04 1.93
C ILE A 254 19.17 9.15 1.51
N LEU A 255 18.90 10.08 0.59
CA LEU A 255 17.57 10.21 -0.02
C LEU A 255 17.37 9.11 -1.06
N LEU A 256 16.28 8.39 -0.91
CA LEU A 256 15.84 7.36 -1.85
C LEU A 256 14.93 7.98 -2.93
N ASP A 257 15.26 9.19 -3.39
CA ASP A 257 14.59 9.83 -4.50
C ASP A 257 14.93 9.07 -5.80
N ALA A 258 13.90 8.69 -6.53
CA ALA A 258 14.06 8.04 -7.82
C ALA A 258 13.45 8.96 -8.88
N ASP A 259 14.23 9.44 -9.82
CA ASP A 259 13.75 10.23 -10.97
C ASP A 259 12.93 9.35 -11.95
N VAL A 260 12.36 8.25 -11.47
CA VAL A 260 11.58 7.30 -12.27
C VAL A 260 10.10 7.60 -12.04
N GLY A 261 9.50 8.38 -12.93
CA GLY A 261 8.10 8.80 -12.86
C GLY A 261 7.11 7.68 -13.22
N ILE A 262 7.03 6.63 -12.41
CA ILE A 262 6.09 5.51 -12.61
C ILE A 262 4.75 5.78 -11.90
N ASP A 263 4.79 6.46 -10.77
CA ASP A 263 3.64 6.76 -9.92
C ASP A 263 3.36 8.28 -9.88
N GLU A 264 2.18 8.68 -9.40
CA GLU A 264 1.80 10.09 -9.24
C GLU A 264 2.50 10.78 -8.05
N HIS A 265 3.36 10.06 -7.34
CA HIS A 265 4.13 10.59 -6.23
C HIS A 265 5.21 11.55 -6.71
N ARG A 266 5.38 12.66 -5.99
CA ARG A 266 6.45 13.61 -6.23
C ARG A 266 7.32 13.69 -5.01
N ASP A 267 8.61 13.44 -5.18
CA ASP A 267 9.57 13.57 -4.08
C ASP A 267 9.66 15.03 -3.60
N PHE A 268 9.86 15.23 -2.30
CA PHE A 268 10.19 16.54 -1.75
C PHE A 268 11.60 16.93 -2.17
N ASP A 269 11.79 18.19 -2.57
CA ASP A 269 13.12 18.71 -2.83
C ASP A 269 13.86 18.97 -1.50
N LEU A 270 14.73 18.03 -1.15
CA LEU A 270 15.55 18.05 0.06
C LEU A 270 17.05 18.09 -0.29
N ARG A 271 17.38 18.18 -1.56
CA ARG A 271 18.74 18.37 -2.06
C ARG A 271 19.28 19.70 -1.53
N GLY A 272 20.57 19.78 -1.27
CA GLY A 272 21.23 20.98 -0.75
C GLY A 272 21.14 21.16 0.79
N ILE A 273 20.51 20.25 1.52
CA ILE A 273 20.67 20.18 2.97
C ILE A 273 22.04 19.59 3.29
N PRO A 274 22.89 20.25 4.09
CA PRO A 274 24.19 19.70 4.49
C PRO A 274 24.04 18.30 5.11
N GLY A 275 24.90 17.36 4.67
CA GLY A 275 24.85 15.97 5.13
C GLY A 275 23.80 15.08 4.46
N VAL A 276 23.08 15.60 3.46
CA VAL A 276 22.09 14.85 2.67
C VAL A 276 22.64 14.53 1.29
N MET A 277 22.55 13.27 0.90
CA MET A 277 22.99 12.75 -0.40
C MET A 277 21.82 12.09 -1.13
N SER A 278 21.69 12.30 -2.44
CA SER A 278 20.69 11.60 -3.27
C SER A 278 21.24 10.28 -3.78
N ALA A 279 20.41 9.24 -3.80
CA ALA A 279 20.71 7.94 -4.38
C ALA A 279 20.15 7.78 -5.81
N SER A 280 19.56 8.83 -6.40
CA SER A 280 18.87 8.74 -7.70
C SER A 280 19.75 8.19 -8.83
N ASN A 281 21.05 8.54 -8.86
CA ASN A 281 22.01 8.08 -9.86
C ASN A 281 22.42 6.60 -9.70
N LEU A 282 22.01 5.93 -8.62
CA LEU A 282 22.28 4.51 -8.36
C LEU A 282 21.16 3.60 -8.87
N MET A 283 20.07 4.17 -9.36
CA MET A 283 18.84 3.47 -9.67
C MET A 283 18.46 3.62 -11.14
N THR A 284 17.93 2.53 -11.68
CA THR A 284 17.19 2.50 -12.95
C THR A 284 15.76 2.07 -12.67
N ALA A 285 14.85 2.17 -13.62
CA ALA A 285 13.49 1.66 -13.43
C ALA A 285 13.48 0.19 -13.00
N ARG A 286 14.35 -0.62 -13.63
CA ARG A 286 14.48 -2.08 -13.37
C ARG A 286 15.04 -2.42 -11.99
N THR A 287 15.86 -1.55 -11.40
CA THR A 287 16.59 -1.83 -10.15
C THR A 287 16.17 -0.93 -8.98
N ASN A 288 15.24 -0.03 -9.21
CA ASN A 288 14.96 1.04 -8.26
C ASN A 288 14.52 0.52 -6.87
N LEU A 289 13.60 -0.45 -6.81
CA LEU A 289 13.13 -0.99 -5.53
C LEU A 289 14.18 -1.89 -4.87
N ASP A 290 14.95 -2.66 -5.65
CA ASP A 290 16.04 -3.48 -5.12
C ASP A 290 17.10 -2.63 -4.43
N VAL A 291 17.55 -1.55 -5.09
CA VAL A 291 18.53 -0.60 -4.51
C VAL A 291 17.96 0.11 -3.29
N GLN A 292 16.71 0.59 -3.35
CA GLN A 292 16.08 1.23 -2.21
C GLN A 292 15.97 0.29 -1.01
N LEU A 293 15.53 -0.95 -1.22
CA LEU A 293 15.42 -1.95 -0.16
C LEU A 293 16.79 -2.33 0.42
N ALA A 294 17.83 -2.43 -0.43
CA ALA A 294 19.19 -2.70 0.02
C ALA A 294 19.75 -1.55 0.88
N LEU A 295 19.51 -0.30 0.49
CA LEU A 295 19.90 0.87 1.28
C LEU A 295 19.11 0.93 2.60
N ILE A 296 17.80 0.69 2.59
CA ILE A 296 17.00 0.64 3.80
C ILE A 296 17.55 -0.44 4.75
N ALA A 297 17.75 -1.67 4.27
CA ALA A 297 18.20 -2.79 5.10
C ALA A 297 19.53 -2.53 5.82
N ARG A 298 20.39 -1.65 5.28
CA ARG A 298 21.70 -1.30 5.86
C ARG A 298 21.69 0.00 6.63
N SER A 299 20.64 0.80 6.56
CA SER A 299 20.54 2.03 7.33
C SER A 299 20.37 1.75 8.83
N ARG A 300 20.78 2.70 9.64
CA ARG A 300 20.51 2.67 11.09
C ARG A 300 19.02 2.83 11.39
N PHE A 301 18.36 3.61 10.56
CA PHE A 301 17.01 4.09 10.74
C PHE A 301 16.41 4.50 9.40
N PHE A 302 15.10 4.36 9.24
CA PHE A 302 14.40 4.81 8.06
C PHE A 302 13.37 5.90 8.38
N LEU A 303 13.47 7.04 7.70
CA LEU A 303 12.56 8.17 7.82
C LEU A 303 11.80 8.34 6.50
N SER A 304 10.48 8.22 6.52
CA SER A 304 9.72 8.18 5.26
C SER A 304 8.36 8.87 5.35
N ALA A 305 7.80 9.26 4.20
CA ALA A 305 6.36 9.43 4.10
C ALA A 305 5.67 8.08 4.40
N CYS A 306 4.48 8.12 5.01
CA CYS A 306 3.74 6.93 5.33
C CYS A 306 3.22 6.24 4.05
N GLY A 307 3.68 5.02 3.78
CA GLY A 307 3.37 4.28 2.55
C GLY A 307 4.30 3.10 2.33
N GLY A 308 4.42 2.63 1.10
CA GLY A 308 5.03 1.39 0.70
C GLY A 308 6.31 0.98 1.40
N LEU A 309 7.39 1.73 1.21
CA LEU A 309 8.69 1.39 1.79
C LEU A 309 8.72 1.57 3.31
N ALA A 310 7.92 2.51 3.86
CA ALA A 310 7.78 2.67 5.31
C ALA A 310 7.20 1.42 5.99
N TRP A 311 6.36 0.68 5.28
CA TRP A 311 5.80 -0.57 5.80
C TRP A 311 6.75 -1.77 5.60
N GLN A 312 7.61 -1.72 4.57
CA GLN A 312 8.59 -2.78 4.33
C GLN A 312 9.79 -2.73 5.28
N ALA A 313 10.26 -1.54 5.61
CA ALA A 313 11.49 -1.36 6.38
C ALA A 313 11.50 -2.07 7.74
N PRO A 314 10.41 -2.07 8.55
CA PRO A 314 10.35 -2.86 9.79
C PRO A 314 10.55 -4.36 9.58
N PHE A 315 10.02 -4.94 8.49
CA PHE A 315 10.21 -6.36 8.16
C PHE A 315 11.64 -6.67 7.73
N LEU A 316 12.39 -5.66 7.28
CA LEU A 316 13.84 -5.74 7.06
C LEU A 316 14.65 -5.54 8.35
N GLY A 317 14.03 -5.42 9.51
CA GLY A 317 14.71 -5.20 10.79
C GLY A 317 15.21 -3.77 10.99
N VAL A 318 14.62 -2.77 10.35
CA VAL A 318 15.04 -1.37 10.43
C VAL A 318 13.96 -0.55 11.14
N PRO A 319 14.29 0.08 12.29
CA PRO A 319 13.38 1.00 12.96
C PRO A 319 12.96 2.12 12.01
N THR A 320 11.66 2.43 11.97
CA THR A 320 11.09 3.33 10.97
C THR A 320 10.18 4.36 11.60
N VAL A 321 10.38 5.63 11.23
CA VAL A 321 9.39 6.70 11.46
C VAL A 321 8.74 7.07 10.14
N ALA A 322 7.40 7.01 10.12
CA ALA A 322 6.61 7.28 8.94
C ALA A 322 5.71 8.51 9.15
N LEU A 323 5.92 9.54 8.35
CA LEU A 323 5.24 10.83 8.47
C LEU A 323 3.91 10.83 7.71
N TYR A 324 2.89 11.43 8.32
CA TYR A 324 1.62 11.72 7.65
C TYR A 324 0.99 13.00 8.23
N ASP A 325 0.16 13.67 7.44
CA ASP A 325 -0.67 14.80 7.85
C ASP A 325 -2.15 14.58 7.52
N SER A 326 -2.49 13.43 6.92
CA SER A 326 -3.84 12.99 6.67
C SER A 326 -3.94 11.48 6.94
N ASP A 327 -4.93 11.08 7.72
CA ASP A 327 -5.25 9.67 8.01
C ASP A 327 -6.46 9.17 7.20
N HIS A 328 -7.01 10.03 6.34
CA HIS A 328 -8.07 9.64 5.41
C HIS A 328 -7.56 8.52 4.50
N LEU A 329 -8.28 7.40 4.45
CA LEU A 329 -7.90 6.15 3.77
C LEU A 329 -6.68 5.41 4.36
N LEU A 330 -5.93 6.02 5.28
CA LEU A 330 -4.70 5.45 5.83
C LEU A 330 -4.96 4.59 7.07
N ALA A 331 -5.96 4.93 7.89
CA ALA A 331 -6.19 4.31 9.20
C ALA A 331 -6.24 2.77 9.20
N PRO A 332 -6.98 2.08 8.30
CA PRO A 332 -6.99 0.62 8.27
C PRO A 332 -5.62 0.03 7.91
N HIS A 333 -4.85 0.69 7.04
CA HIS A 333 -3.52 0.23 6.63
C HIS A 333 -2.48 0.45 7.73
N LEU A 334 -2.56 1.55 8.48
CA LEU A 334 -1.73 1.77 9.68
C LEU A 334 -2.00 0.71 10.74
N PHE A 335 -3.26 0.38 10.98
CA PHE A 335 -3.64 -0.69 11.90
C PHE A 335 -3.02 -2.02 11.49
N VAL A 336 -3.17 -2.39 10.21
CA VAL A 336 -2.60 -3.64 9.67
C VAL A 336 -1.07 -3.64 9.77
N ALA A 337 -0.38 -2.57 9.36
CA ALA A 337 1.08 -2.48 9.42
C ALA A 337 1.62 -2.68 10.84
N ARG A 338 1.02 -2.02 11.84
CA ARG A 338 1.40 -2.17 13.25
C ARG A 338 1.15 -3.58 13.78
N GLN A 339 -0.03 -4.13 13.51
CA GLN A 339 -0.39 -5.48 13.98
C GLN A 339 0.44 -6.57 13.28
N ALA A 340 0.70 -6.42 12.00
CA ALA A 340 1.54 -7.33 11.23
C ALA A 340 2.99 -7.32 11.75
N GLY A 341 3.54 -6.13 12.01
CA GLY A 341 4.87 -5.97 12.63
C GLY A 341 4.95 -6.64 13.99
N ALA A 342 3.99 -6.39 14.88
CA ALA A 342 3.95 -7.00 16.21
C ALA A 342 3.86 -8.53 16.15
N ARG A 343 3.08 -9.09 15.21
CA ARG A 343 2.90 -10.54 15.05
C ARG A 343 4.09 -11.25 14.45
N SER A 344 4.91 -10.57 13.64
CA SER A 344 6.07 -11.15 12.96
C SER A 344 7.40 -10.87 13.65
N GLY A 345 7.42 -10.10 14.74
CA GLY A 345 8.67 -9.67 15.38
C GLY A 345 9.48 -8.68 14.53
N ALA A 346 8.81 -7.89 13.68
CA ALA A 346 9.45 -6.84 12.89
C ALA A 346 10.00 -5.73 13.80
N ALA A 347 10.93 -4.92 13.26
CA ALA A 347 11.45 -3.76 13.97
C ALA A 347 10.36 -2.71 14.26
N GLU A 348 10.68 -1.73 15.08
CA GLU A 348 9.74 -0.69 15.49
C GLU A 348 9.23 0.13 14.29
N PHE A 349 7.91 0.33 14.26
CA PHE A 349 7.22 1.19 13.30
C PHE A 349 6.46 2.28 14.03
N THR A 350 6.91 3.52 13.88
CA THR A 350 6.33 4.70 14.54
C THR A 350 5.69 5.63 13.50
N PRO A 351 4.37 5.57 13.28
CA PRO A 351 3.68 6.56 12.48
C PRO A 351 3.57 7.88 13.25
N LEU A 352 3.96 8.99 12.61
CA LEU A 352 4.03 10.30 13.21
C LEU A 352 3.08 11.28 12.50
N ASP A 353 2.05 11.72 13.23
CA ASP A 353 1.08 12.71 12.76
C ASP A 353 1.65 14.12 12.89
N LEU A 354 1.97 14.75 11.76
CA LEU A 354 2.53 16.09 11.72
C LEU A 354 1.56 17.16 12.25
N ARG A 355 0.24 16.92 12.18
CA ARG A 355 -0.78 17.85 12.72
C ARG A 355 -0.68 17.99 14.24
N GLY A 356 -0.23 16.92 14.92
CA GLY A 356 -0.02 16.92 16.36
C GLY A 356 1.27 17.61 16.80
N LEU A 357 2.32 17.54 16.00
CA LEU A 357 3.66 18.02 16.38
C LEU A 357 3.71 19.54 16.61
N SER A 358 2.94 20.32 15.86
CA SER A 358 2.85 21.78 16.05
C SER A 358 2.27 22.17 17.40
N ARG A 359 1.58 21.24 18.08
CA ARG A 359 1.00 21.43 19.42
C ARG A 359 1.94 21.02 20.56
N LEU A 360 2.98 20.25 20.25
CA LEU A 360 3.96 19.80 21.23
C LEU A 360 5.03 20.86 21.42
N ARG A 361 5.37 21.12 22.67
CA ARG A 361 6.44 22.03 23.07
C ARG A 361 7.38 21.33 24.06
N VAL A 362 8.65 21.50 23.87
CA VAL A 362 9.66 21.09 24.84
C VAL A 362 10.26 22.37 25.41
N THR A 363 10.15 22.56 26.73
CA THR A 363 10.68 23.75 27.42
C THR A 363 10.19 25.10 26.83
N GLY A 364 8.92 25.15 26.37
CA GLY A 364 8.33 26.36 25.78
C GLY A 364 8.58 26.54 24.27
N THR A 365 9.50 25.79 23.68
CA THR A 365 9.81 25.82 22.25
C THR A 365 9.01 24.74 21.51
N PRO A 366 8.36 25.02 20.37
CA PRO A 366 7.72 24.00 19.57
C PRO A 366 8.77 23.01 19.02
N ILE A 367 8.45 21.72 19.01
CA ILE A 367 9.31 20.67 18.44
C ILE A 367 9.50 20.91 16.93
N ILE A 368 8.48 21.45 16.28
CA ILE A 368 8.51 21.90 14.90
C ILE A 368 7.81 23.24 14.84
N GLU A 369 8.47 24.26 14.31
CA GLU A 369 7.82 25.53 13.96
C GLU A 369 7.02 25.33 12.68
N MET A 370 5.71 25.19 12.83
CA MET A 370 4.80 25.25 11.69
C MET A 370 4.45 26.72 11.43
N PRO A 371 4.58 27.23 10.19
CA PRO A 371 4.14 28.58 9.87
C PRO A 371 2.67 28.74 10.26
N GLY A 372 2.38 29.78 11.04
CA GLY A 372 1.11 29.98 11.73
C GLY A 372 -0.09 29.87 10.79
N ARG A 373 -1.06 29.03 11.14
CA ARG A 373 -2.41 29.21 10.65
C ARG A 373 -2.88 30.57 11.20
N LYS A 374 -3.10 31.52 10.32
CA LYS A 374 -3.93 32.67 10.66
C LYS A 374 -5.28 32.15 11.17
N ALA A 375 -5.65 32.52 12.37
CA ALA A 375 -6.91 32.18 13.03
C ALA A 375 -8.11 32.65 12.23
#